data_46c1a75ff7643100c70e851d6c4dd15c
#
_entry.id   46c1a75ff7643100c70e851d6c4dd15c
#
_cell.length_a   1.000
_cell.length_b   1.000
_cell.length_c   1.000
_cell.angle_alpha   90.00
_cell.angle_beta   90.00
_cell.angle_gamma   90.00
#
_symmetry.space_group_name_H-M   'P 1'
#
loop_
_entity.id
_entity.type
_entity.pdbx_description
1 polymer ?
#
loop_
_entity_poly.entity_id
_entity_poly.type
_entity_poly.pdbx_seq_one_letter_code
_entity_poly.pdbx_strand_id
1 'polypeptide(L)'
;MKNNRYISLMFGVACALATISCAEEYNVGNEVDKDAYLAATQNIAGIRNSEGKALFTTVETAEEETAVEFSLSLNKPASEVTDAIISVGDASIIEKYNADHGTSYVPLSPENVSVNDGGLVVVFEGESKSDPIEVTITTDESMSQNVTYAFPLQVTSTTKGVHSGTDHIVFVKNCKGKKFASSAKSSGIKLFSCMETGSTNPLFHKSFMLEKSGLPLFDVVILFSAKIVYDEEECRLKIWNTPAISGIIQSDVVQQLHDYGMKVVISVLGSDEAGVAHLTDAACRTFAQEIANYCEAYDLDGVFFDDEYTYSWNHPGLTSPSTDRAARLCFETKMAMPDKMVTCYIYSRTYGFYKKIEGLEPGDFVDYAISDYGSWDYEDCYLGMERNQVAPCSANFASSYARWTATQNNLQRVRNEGFGGFMVYCLTFHVADVWDREMESLRNIAKYLYDDNLVFTGEKPETTW
;
A
#
# COMPACT_ATOMS: atom_id res chain seq x y z
N MET A 1 -35.12 -67.53 34.00
CA MET A 1 -35.71 -66.19 33.83
C MET A 1 -34.81 -65.08 34.41
N LYS A 2 -33.55 -64.99 34.03
CA LYS A 2 -32.63 -63.92 34.48
C LYS A 2 -31.81 -63.22 33.38
N ASN A 3 -31.99 -63.60 32.12
CA ASN A 3 -31.16 -63.08 31.01
C ASN A 3 -31.83 -62.00 30.13
N ASN A 4 -33.12 -61.67 30.34
CA ASN A 4 -33.78 -60.67 29.49
C ASN A 4 -33.72 -59.22 29.97
N ARG A 5 -33.21 -58.97 31.20
CA ARG A 5 -33.08 -57.58 31.72
C ARG A 5 -31.81 -56.87 31.26
N TYR A 6 -30.75 -57.59 30.92
CA TYR A 6 -29.49 -57.01 30.48
C TYR A 6 -29.49 -56.63 29.02
N ILE A 7 -30.27 -57.35 28.17
CA ILE A 7 -30.40 -57.03 26.73
C ILE A 7 -31.22 -55.76 26.53
N SER A 8 -32.24 -55.51 27.35
CA SER A 8 -33.01 -54.26 27.27
C SER A 8 -32.22 -53.03 27.74
N LEU A 9 -31.25 -53.20 28.70
CA LEU A 9 -30.41 -52.08 29.16
C LEU A 9 -29.31 -51.75 28.15
N MET A 10 -28.77 -52.74 27.42
CA MET A 10 -27.79 -52.50 26.36
C MET A 10 -28.39 -51.84 25.14
N PHE A 11 -29.64 -52.19 24.80
CA PHE A 11 -30.36 -51.51 23.68
C PHE A 11 -30.75 -50.07 24.02
N GLY A 12 -31.06 -49.79 25.29
CA GLY A 12 -31.34 -48.40 25.76
C GLY A 12 -30.12 -47.49 25.74
N VAL A 13 -28.94 -48.03 26.10
CA VAL A 13 -27.69 -47.27 26.08
C VAL A 13 -27.15 -47.11 24.67
N ALA A 14 -27.34 -48.11 23.78
CA ALA A 14 -26.97 -47.99 22.35
C ALA A 14 -27.83 -46.96 21.61
N CYS A 15 -29.15 -46.86 21.92
CA CYS A 15 -30.03 -45.85 21.33
C CYS A 15 -29.76 -44.46 21.93
N ALA A 16 -29.32 -44.32 23.18
CA ALA A 16 -28.96 -43.02 23.75
C ALA A 16 -27.62 -42.50 23.29
N LEU A 17 -26.71 -43.35 22.81
CA LEU A 17 -25.44 -42.96 22.18
C LEU A 17 -25.57 -42.67 20.69
N ALA A 18 -26.65 -43.07 20.03
CA ALA A 18 -26.89 -42.78 18.61
C ALA A 18 -27.64 -41.46 18.37
N THR A 19 -28.03 -40.72 19.43
CA THR A 19 -28.67 -39.40 19.33
C THR A 19 -27.70 -38.22 19.59
N ILE A 20 -26.39 -38.50 19.79
CA ILE A 20 -25.33 -37.52 19.64
C ILE A 20 -24.78 -37.67 18.19
N SER A 21 -25.69 -37.70 17.22
CA SER A 21 -25.39 -37.46 15.84
C SER A 21 -25.29 -35.95 15.70
N CYS A 22 -24.11 -35.48 15.35
CA CYS A 22 -23.81 -34.22 14.76
C CYS A 22 -25.07 -33.58 14.12
N ALA A 23 -25.66 -32.63 14.78
CA ALA A 23 -26.26 -31.54 14.03
C ALA A 23 -25.09 -30.82 13.36
N GLU A 24 -24.63 -31.33 12.22
CA GLU A 24 -24.04 -30.45 11.24
C GLU A 24 -25.11 -29.39 11.02
N GLU A 25 -24.89 -28.18 11.49
CA GLU A 25 -25.60 -27.02 10.97
C GLU A 25 -25.35 -27.06 9.47
N TYR A 26 -26.32 -27.58 8.74
CA TYR A 26 -26.39 -27.34 7.29
C TYR A 26 -26.62 -25.84 7.15
N ASN A 27 -25.56 -25.09 6.96
CA ASN A 27 -25.59 -23.74 6.46
C ASN A 27 -26.13 -23.83 5.02
N VAL A 28 -27.46 -23.85 4.89
CA VAL A 28 -28.15 -23.86 3.59
C VAL A 28 -28.21 -22.42 3.13
N GLY A 29 -27.14 -21.97 2.53
CA GLY A 29 -27.00 -20.66 1.92
C GLY A 29 -25.62 -20.07 2.21
N ASN A 30 -25.03 -19.39 1.25
CA ASN A 30 -23.92 -18.51 1.52
C ASN A 30 -24.37 -17.47 2.55
N GLU A 31 -23.56 -17.21 3.58
CA GLU A 31 -23.80 -16.07 4.45
C GLU A 31 -23.95 -14.84 3.56
N VAL A 32 -25.04 -14.11 3.79
CA VAL A 32 -25.24 -12.83 3.08
C VAL A 32 -24.15 -11.91 3.58
N ASP A 33 -23.33 -11.41 2.65
CA ASP A 33 -22.40 -10.34 2.95
C ASP A 33 -23.21 -9.15 3.47
N LYS A 34 -23.15 -8.94 4.79
CA LYS A 34 -23.94 -7.91 5.48
C LYS A 34 -23.54 -6.53 5.02
N ASP A 35 -22.25 -6.32 4.77
CA ASP A 35 -21.71 -5.01 4.39
C ASP A 35 -22.11 -4.67 2.96
N ALA A 36 -22.03 -5.65 2.04
CA ALA A 36 -22.55 -5.48 0.69
C ALA A 36 -24.07 -5.25 0.68
N TYR A 37 -24.84 -5.94 1.55
CA TYR A 37 -26.29 -5.73 1.67
C TYR A 37 -26.59 -4.32 2.21
N LEU A 38 -25.91 -3.87 3.26
CA LEU A 38 -26.07 -2.55 3.82
C LEU A 38 -25.67 -1.47 2.81
N ALA A 39 -24.55 -1.62 2.14
CA ALA A 39 -24.11 -0.72 1.08
C ALA A 39 -25.11 -0.64 -0.08
N ALA A 40 -25.79 -1.75 -0.41
CA ALA A 40 -26.81 -1.78 -1.46
C ALA A 40 -28.13 -1.09 -1.03
N THR A 41 -28.48 -1.14 0.25
CA THR A 41 -29.79 -0.70 0.76
C THR A 41 -29.77 0.63 1.48
N GLN A 42 -28.63 1.06 2.03
CA GLN A 42 -28.49 2.28 2.83
C GLN A 42 -27.53 3.27 2.16
N ASN A 43 -27.55 4.53 2.61
CA ASN A 43 -26.51 5.50 2.25
C ASN A 43 -25.47 5.50 3.37
N ILE A 44 -24.21 5.20 3.01
CA ILE A 44 -23.10 5.08 3.95
C ILE A 44 -22.15 6.25 3.74
N ALA A 45 -21.88 6.97 4.81
CA ALA A 45 -20.94 8.09 4.86
C ALA A 45 -19.55 7.61 5.31
N GLY A 46 -18.54 7.85 4.51
CA GLY A 46 -17.14 7.58 4.83
C GLY A 46 -16.28 8.83 4.67
N ILE A 47 -15.03 8.77 5.11
CA ILE A 47 -14.05 9.84 4.98
C ILE A 47 -13.06 9.45 3.90
N ARG A 48 -12.70 10.40 3.03
CA ARG A 48 -11.62 10.25 2.06
C ARG A 48 -10.63 11.41 2.18
N ASN A 49 -9.35 11.11 2.07
CA ASN A 49 -8.31 12.13 1.99
C ASN A 49 -8.26 12.77 0.58
N SER A 50 -7.36 13.74 0.38
CA SER A 50 -7.16 14.41 -0.91
C SER A 50 -6.68 13.49 -2.03
N GLU A 51 -6.08 12.34 -1.70
CA GLU A 51 -5.66 11.31 -2.65
C GLU A 51 -6.78 10.31 -3.00
N GLY A 52 -7.97 10.46 -2.42
CA GLY A 52 -9.11 9.56 -2.62
C GLY A 52 -9.15 8.33 -1.72
N LYS A 53 -8.19 8.14 -0.81
CA LYS A 53 -8.10 6.98 0.09
C LYS A 53 -9.19 6.99 1.17
N ALA A 54 -9.84 5.86 1.39
CA ALA A 54 -10.96 5.73 2.33
C ALA A 54 -10.55 5.33 3.76
N LEU A 55 -9.41 4.65 3.95
CA LEU A 55 -9.09 4.04 5.24
C LEU A 55 -7.93 4.70 5.98
N PHE A 56 -6.85 5.01 5.24
CA PHE A 56 -5.57 5.34 5.83
C PHE A 56 -4.97 6.57 5.17
N THR A 57 -4.36 7.41 5.98
CA THR A 57 -3.51 8.53 5.54
C THR A 57 -2.24 8.51 6.36
N THR A 58 -1.07 8.59 5.71
CA THR A 58 0.21 8.76 6.40
C THR A 58 0.71 10.20 6.19
N VAL A 59 0.94 10.89 7.29
CA VAL A 59 1.46 12.27 7.32
C VAL A 59 2.88 12.23 7.88
N GLU A 60 3.84 12.53 7.02
CA GLU A 60 5.24 12.72 7.41
C GLU A 60 5.51 14.22 7.48
N THR A 61 5.78 14.74 8.65
CA THR A 61 5.95 16.17 8.84
C THR A 61 7.18 16.54 9.63
N ALA A 62 7.86 17.59 9.19
CA ALA A 62 8.93 18.28 9.92
C ALA A 62 8.49 19.62 10.50
N GLU A 63 7.28 20.07 10.16
CA GLU A 63 6.71 21.33 10.60
C GLU A 63 6.03 21.17 11.97
N GLU A 64 5.83 22.29 12.68
CA GLU A 64 5.09 22.30 13.94
C GLU A 64 3.61 22.06 13.72
N GLU A 65 3.07 22.58 12.62
CA GLU A 65 1.68 22.41 12.21
C GLU A 65 1.63 21.93 10.76
N THR A 66 0.80 20.92 10.50
CA THR A 66 0.57 20.38 9.16
C THR A 66 -0.91 20.22 8.92
N ALA A 67 -1.40 20.83 7.86
CA ALA A 67 -2.80 20.73 7.44
C ALA A 67 -2.97 19.60 6.41
N VAL A 68 -4.03 18.81 6.59
CA VAL A 68 -4.42 17.72 5.68
C VAL A 68 -5.91 17.85 5.37
N GLU A 69 -6.28 17.73 4.11
CA GLU A 69 -7.65 17.83 3.66
C GLU A 69 -8.36 16.47 3.62
N PHE A 70 -9.60 16.46 4.12
CA PHE A 70 -10.50 15.32 4.08
C PHE A 70 -11.87 15.75 3.54
N SER A 71 -12.59 14.82 2.92
CA SER A 71 -13.97 15.04 2.45
C SER A 71 -14.87 13.93 2.94
N LEU A 72 -16.13 14.26 3.17
CA LEU A 72 -17.19 13.27 3.31
C LEU A 72 -17.46 12.63 1.96
N SER A 73 -17.59 11.32 1.91
CA SER A 73 -17.97 10.57 0.71
C SER A 73 -19.16 9.68 1.04
N LEU A 74 -20.19 9.72 0.20
CA LEU A 74 -21.36 8.83 0.27
C LEU A 74 -21.21 7.73 -0.78
N ASN A 75 -21.62 6.51 -0.45
CA ASN A 75 -21.62 5.39 -1.40
C ASN A 75 -22.68 5.52 -2.52
N LYS A 76 -23.60 6.49 -2.39
CA LYS A 76 -24.63 6.86 -3.37
C LYS A 76 -24.83 8.37 -3.37
N PRO A 77 -25.28 8.96 -4.48
CA PRO A 77 -25.69 10.38 -4.49
C PRO A 77 -26.73 10.67 -3.40
N ALA A 78 -26.57 11.80 -2.74
CA ALA A 78 -27.48 12.26 -1.70
C ALA A 78 -28.87 12.51 -2.28
N SER A 79 -29.91 11.97 -1.67
CA SER A 79 -31.31 12.20 -2.07
C SER A 79 -31.88 13.51 -1.51
N GLU A 80 -31.21 14.11 -0.56
CA GLU A 80 -31.46 15.41 0.06
C GLU A 80 -30.13 15.96 0.58
N VAL A 81 -30.09 17.24 0.96
CA VAL A 81 -28.89 17.83 1.58
C VAL A 81 -28.54 17.01 2.81
N THR A 82 -27.30 16.50 2.84
CA THR A 82 -26.78 15.64 3.90
C THR A 82 -25.75 16.40 4.73
N ASP A 83 -26.04 16.62 6.00
CA ASP A 83 -25.13 17.21 6.97
C ASP A 83 -24.43 16.10 7.76
N ALA A 84 -23.14 16.25 7.96
CA ALA A 84 -22.34 15.36 8.81
C ALA A 84 -21.23 16.12 9.54
N ILE A 85 -20.72 15.50 10.59
CA ILE A 85 -19.60 16.02 11.37
C ILE A 85 -18.46 15.00 11.26
N ILE A 86 -17.29 15.46 10.83
CA ILE A 86 -16.02 14.73 10.92
C ILE A 86 -15.36 15.14 12.25
N SER A 87 -15.02 14.18 13.08
CA SER A 87 -14.43 14.42 14.40
C SER A 87 -13.31 13.42 14.70
N VAL A 88 -12.42 13.78 15.62
CA VAL A 88 -11.44 12.84 16.16
C VAL A 88 -12.16 11.81 17.03
N GLY A 89 -11.93 10.54 16.74
CA GLY A 89 -12.50 9.42 17.50
C GLY A 89 -11.69 9.05 18.74
N ASP A 90 -12.15 8.03 19.46
CA ASP A 90 -11.54 7.56 20.70
C ASP A 90 -10.24 6.77 20.42
N ALA A 91 -9.24 6.95 21.30
CA ALA A 91 -7.94 6.26 21.21
C ALA A 91 -8.04 4.72 21.24
N SER A 92 -9.10 4.18 21.86
CA SER A 92 -9.35 2.72 21.90
C SER A 92 -9.49 2.08 20.51
N ILE A 93 -9.82 2.87 19.47
CA ILE A 93 -9.85 2.40 18.08
C ILE A 93 -8.43 2.02 17.62
N ILE A 94 -7.43 2.84 17.95
CA ILE A 94 -6.03 2.54 17.63
C ILE A 94 -5.53 1.35 18.46
N GLU A 95 -5.89 1.28 19.75
CA GLU A 95 -5.54 0.14 20.60
C GLU A 95 -6.13 -1.18 20.06
N LYS A 96 -7.40 -1.14 19.63
CA LYS A 96 -8.06 -2.28 19.00
C LYS A 96 -7.37 -2.64 17.67
N TYR A 97 -7.07 -1.66 16.84
CA TYR A 97 -6.35 -1.90 15.59
C TYR A 97 -5.01 -2.59 15.83
N ASN A 98 -4.23 -2.09 16.79
CA ASN A 98 -2.97 -2.72 17.20
C ASN A 98 -3.15 -4.17 17.64
N ALA A 99 -4.17 -4.45 18.43
CA ALA A 99 -4.46 -5.81 18.92
C ALA A 99 -4.89 -6.75 17.79
N ASP A 100 -5.69 -6.27 16.85
CA ASP A 100 -6.22 -7.08 15.75
C ASP A 100 -5.16 -7.36 14.67
N HIS A 101 -4.19 -6.46 14.48
CA HIS A 101 -3.19 -6.54 13.40
C HIS A 101 -1.74 -6.74 13.89
N GLY A 102 -1.51 -6.82 15.21
CA GLY A 102 -0.17 -7.00 15.77
C GLY A 102 0.76 -5.81 15.60
N THR A 103 0.21 -4.60 15.47
CA THR A 103 0.95 -3.34 15.31
C THR A 103 1.19 -2.65 16.65
N SER A 104 1.95 -1.55 16.67
CA SER A 104 2.36 -0.82 17.88
C SER A 104 2.23 0.70 17.75
N TYR A 105 1.24 1.19 17.00
CA TYR A 105 0.98 2.61 16.86
C TYR A 105 0.63 3.26 18.18
N VAL A 106 1.17 4.45 18.43
CA VAL A 106 0.90 5.21 19.66
C VAL A 106 -0.27 6.15 19.39
N PRO A 107 -1.36 6.10 20.18
CA PRO A 107 -2.44 7.06 20.03
C PRO A 107 -1.94 8.50 20.16
N LEU A 108 -2.22 9.34 19.16
CA LEU A 108 -1.93 10.77 19.21
C LEU A 108 -2.92 11.45 20.14
N SER A 109 -2.45 12.36 21.00
CA SER A 109 -3.33 13.12 21.88
C SER A 109 -4.33 13.95 21.07
N PRO A 110 -5.62 13.97 21.43
CA PRO A 110 -6.62 14.82 20.77
C PRO A 110 -6.26 16.32 20.80
N GLU A 111 -5.45 16.76 21.75
CA GLU A 111 -4.96 18.14 21.84
C GLU A 111 -4.03 18.51 20.68
N ASN A 112 -3.41 17.51 20.04
CA ASN A 112 -2.54 17.68 18.88
C ASN A 112 -3.32 17.70 17.54
N VAL A 113 -4.66 17.59 17.57
CA VAL A 113 -5.47 17.53 16.36
C VAL A 113 -6.61 18.51 16.43
N SER A 114 -6.75 19.37 15.44
CA SER A 114 -7.90 20.26 15.31
C SER A 114 -8.61 20.05 13.97
N VAL A 115 -9.93 20.04 13.98
CA VAL A 115 -10.76 19.95 12.78
C VAL A 115 -11.43 21.30 12.58
N ASN A 116 -11.23 21.93 11.41
CA ASN A 116 -11.77 23.24 11.10
C ASN A 116 -13.30 23.22 11.12
N ASP A 117 -13.93 24.37 11.33
CA ASP A 117 -15.39 24.59 11.33
C ASP A 117 -16.17 23.62 12.23
N GLY A 118 -15.54 23.10 13.31
CA GLY A 118 -16.13 22.10 14.19
C GLY A 118 -16.45 20.78 13.50
N GLY A 119 -15.84 20.52 12.36
CA GLY A 119 -16.00 19.30 11.59
C GLY A 119 -17.22 19.25 10.68
N LEU A 120 -18.00 20.33 10.57
CA LEU A 120 -19.22 20.34 9.75
C LEU A 120 -18.89 20.24 8.26
N VAL A 121 -19.47 19.25 7.61
CA VAL A 121 -19.40 19.03 6.15
C VAL A 121 -20.78 18.78 5.58
N VAL A 122 -21.01 19.22 4.34
CA VAL A 122 -22.30 19.13 3.66
C VAL A 122 -22.13 18.49 2.29
N VAL A 123 -22.98 17.52 1.98
CA VAL A 123 -23.14 16.97 0.63
C VAL A 123 -24.47 17.44 0.06
N PHE A 124 -24.45 18.12 -1.08
CA PHE A 124 -25.66 18.61 -1.72
C PHE A 124 -26.45 17.51 -2.40
N GLU A 125 -27.75 17.73 -2.59
CA GLU A 125 -28.63 16.79 -3.29
C GLU A 125 -28.08 16.47 -4.69
N GLY A 126 -28.01 15.19 -5.03
CA GLY A 126 -27.48 14.66 -6.28
C GLY A 126 -25.96 14.47 -6.29
N GLU A 127 -25.25 14.97 -5.29
CA GLU A 127 -23.80 14.77 -5.13
C GLU A 127 -23.51 13.60 -4.21
N SER A 128 -22.26 13.10 -4.26
CA SER A 128 -21.78 12.01 -3.39
C SER A 128 -20.53 12.39 -2.59
N LYS A 129 -20.08 13.65 -2.67
CA LYS A 129 -18.86 14.13 -1.98
C LYS A 129 -19.08 15.56 -1.50
N SER A 130 -18.58 15.90 -0.31
CA SER A 130 -18.54 17.27 0.21
C SER A 130 -17.35 18.05 -0.36
N ASP A 131 -17.36 19.36 -0.18
CA ASP A 131 -16.15 20.16 -0.19
C ASP A 131 -15.16 19.60 0.88
N PRO A 132 -13.85 19.79 0.69
CA PRO A 132 -12.85 19.35 1.66
C PRO A 132 -12.93 20.17 2.96
N ILE A 133 -12.60 19.52 4.07
CA ILE A 133 -12.37 20.13 5.37
C ILE A 133 -10.92 19.91 5.78
N GLU A 134 -10.31 20.89 6.42
CA GLU A 134 -8.95 20.81 6.88
C GLU A 134 -8.86 20.23 8.30
N VAL A 135 -7.93 19.29 8.48
CA VAL A 135 -7.52 18.76 9.78
C VAL A 135 -6.07 19.17 10.01
N THR A 136 -5.83 19.97 11.04
CA THR A 136 -4.49 20.41 11.41
C THR A 136 -3.91 19.49 12.48
N ILE A 137 -2.70 19.01 12.23
CA ILE A 137 -1.92 18.17 13.14
C ILE A 137 -0.78 19.03 13.71
N THR A 138 -0.70 19.12 15.05
CA THR A 138 0.36 19.83 15.75
C THR A 138 1.35 18.82 16.30
N THR A 139 2.63 18.97 15.93
CA THR A 139 3.74 18.18 16.49
C THR A 139 4.48 18.98 17.53
N ASP A 140 4.86 18.35 18.62
CA ASP A 140 5.64 18.95 19.68
C ASP A 140 6.99 18.24 19.90
N GLU A 141 7.84 18.82 20.76
CA GLU A 141 9.18 18.29 21.05
C GLU A 141 9.16 16.92 21.78
N SER A 142 8.03 16.52 22.36
CA SER A 142 7.88 15.23 23.04
C SER A 142 7.63 14.07 22.07
N MET A 143 7.23 14.36 20.83
CA MET A 143 6.95 13.35 19.81
C MET A 143 8.26 12.75 19.27
N SER A 144 8.46 11.47 19.55
CA SER A 144 9.63 10.70 19.09
C SER A 144 9.62 10.55 17.56
N GLN A 145 10.79 10.61 16.95
CA GLN A 145 10.99 10.34 15.52
C GLN A 145 10.97 8.84 15.17
N ASN A 146 11.08 7.98 16.19
CA ASN A 146 11.14 6.52 16.02
C ASN A 146 9.78 5.85 16.31
N VAL A 147 8.72 6.64 16.39
CA VAL A 147 7.38 6.16 16.72
C VAL A 147 6.40 6.70 15.69
N THR A 148 5.55 5.83 15.17
CA THR A 148 4.39 6.24 14.39
C THR A 148 3.21 6.47 15.33
N TYR A 149 2.73 7.71 15.36
CA TYR A 149 1.52 8.07 16.09
C TYR A 149 0.30 7.84 15.20
N ALA A 150 -0.88 7.66 15.80
CA ALA A 150 -2.10 7.51 15.02
C ALA A 150 -3.32 8.08 15.74
N PHE A 151 -4.28 8.59 14.98
CA PHE A 151 -5.59 8.97 15.48
C PHE A 151 -6.68 8.59 14.48
N PRO A 152 -7.88 8.22 14.93
CA PRO A 152 -9.00 7.94 14.06
C PRO A 152 -9.79 9.21 13.78
N LEU A 153 -10.29 9.36 12.54
CA LEU A 153 -11.36 10.28 12.18
C LEU A 153 -12.64 9.49 12.02
N GLN A 154 -13.71 10.01 12.59
CA GLN A 154 -15.05 9.42 12.55
C GLN A 154 -16.04 10.39 11.90
N VAL A 155 -17.04 9.84 11.22
CA VAL A 155 -18.14 10.63 10.68
C VAL A 155 -19.44 10.32 11.41
N THR A 156 -20.20 11.35 11.74
CA THR A 156 -21.55 11.23 12.30
C THR A 156 -22.50 12.09 11.50
N SER A 157 -23.60 11.52 11.00
CA SER A 157 -24.65 12.28 10.31
C SER A 157 -25.96 12.22 11.09
N THR A 158 -26.69 13.34 11.11
CA THR A 158 -28.04 13.42 11.63
C THR A 158 -29.10 13.27 10.54
N THR A 159 -28.68 13.24 9.27
CA THR A 159 -29.57 13.05 8.13
C THR A 159 -30.14 11.64 8.13
N LYS A 160 -31.48 11.54 8.03
CA LYS A 160 -32.17 10.26 8.09
C LYS A 160 -31.75 9.31 6.95
N GLY A 161 -31.43 8.08 7.30
CA GLY A 161 -31.05 7.04 6.33
C GLY A 161 -29.60 7.12 5.87
N VAL A 162 -28.79 8.01 6.46
CA VAL A 162 -27.34 8.04 6.31
C VAL A 162 -26.70 7.40 7.53
N HIS A 163 -25.81 6.46 7.31
CA HIS A 163 -25.12 5.68 8.35
C HIS A 163 -23.61 5.94 8.28
N SER A 164 -22.96 5.94 9.44
CA SER A 164 -21.51 6.03 9.52
C SER A 164 -20.87 4.76 8.91
N GLY A 165 -19.88 4.96 8.08
CA GLY A 165 -19.02 3.89 7.55
C GLY A 165 -17.83 3.57 8.46
N THR A 166 -16.77 3.03 7.88
CA THR A 166 -15.53 2.70 8.57
C THR A 166 -14.76 3.97 8.95
N ASP A 167 -14.14 3.96 10.13
CA ASP A 167 -13.26 5.03 10.58
C ASP A 167 -12.05 5.19 9.66
N HIS A 168 -11.56 6.42 9.53
CA HIS A 168 -10.36 6.73 8.78
C HIS A 168 -9.19 6.94 9.75
N ILE A 169 -8.13 6.14 9.66
CA ILE A 169 -6.97 6.27 10.55
C ILE A 169 -5.89 7.12 9.89
N VAL A 170 -5.44 8.14 10.62
CA VAL A 170 -4.32 9.00 10.21
C VAL A 170 -3.09 8.62 11.01
N PHE A 171 -2.02 8.25 10.31
CA PHE A 171 -0.70 7.97 10.87
C PHE A 171 0.17 9.21 10.76
N VAL A 172 0.89 9.53 11.83
CA VAL A 172 1.74 10.72 11.92
C VAL A 172 3.15 10.30 12.28
N LYS A 173 4.12 10.68 11.42
CA LYS A 173 5.55 10.47 11.61
C LYS A 173 6.24 11.81 11.78
N ASN A 174 6.88 12.01 12.93
CA ASN A 174 7.69 13.21 13.19
C ASN A 174 9.03 13.08 12.46
N CYS A 175 9.21 13.89 11.42
CA CYS A 175 10.42 13.95 10.61
C CYS A 175 11.26 15.20 10.89
N LYS A 176 11.04 15.90 11.99
CA LYS A 176 11.74 17.15 12.35
C LYS A 176 13.26 16.93 12.37
N GLY A 177 13.99 17.73 11.62
CA GLY A 177 15.45 17.63 11.48
C GLY A 177 15.97 16.68 10.41
N LYS A 178 15.12 15.88 9.77
CA LYS A 178 15.50 15.14 8.55
C LYS A 178 15.60 16.12 7.37
N LYS A 179 16.69 16.04 6.60
CA LYS A 179 17.09 17.06 5.61
C LYS A 179 16.04 17.29 4.48
N PHE A 180 15.27 16.29 4.11
CA PHE A 180 14.34 16.36 2.97
C PHE A 180 12.89 16.00 3.36
N ALA A 181 12.57 16.00 4.64
CA ALA A 181 11.34 15.43 5.18
C ALA A 181 10.04 16.07 4.69
N SER A 182 10.03 17.37 4.42
CA SER A 182 8.83 18.12 3.99
C SER A 182 8.93 18.65 2.56
N SER A 183 9.91 18.17 1.78
CA SER A 183 10.20 18.70 0.46
C SER A 183 9.45 17.94 -0.63
N ALA A 184 8.27 18.40 -1.00
CA ALA A 184 7.58 17.89 -2.19
C ALA A 184 8.18 18.50 -3.47
N LYS A 185 8.38 17.68 -4.49
CA LYS A 185 8.71 18.17 -5.84
C LYS A 185 7.54 18.94 -6.43
N SER A 186 7.82 19.88 -7.31
CA SER A 186 6.85 20.85 -7.86
C SER A 186 5.60 20.22 -8.49
N SER A 187 5.71 19.00 -9.00
CA SER A 187 4.58 18.29 -9.65
C SER A 187 3.89 17.28 -8.73
N GLY A 188 4.46 16.94 -7.57
CA GLY A 188 3.99 15.85 -6.71
C GLY A 188 4.25 14.44 -7.25
N ILE A 189 4.73 14.30 -8.49
CA ILE A 189 4.97 13.01 -9.15
C ILE A 189 6.15 12.30 -8.48
N LYS A 190 5.97 11.01 -8.13
CA LYS A 190 7.02 10.17 -7.57
C LYS A 190 7.84 9.49 -8.66
N LEU A 191 9.16 9.57 -8.56
CA LEU A 191 10.06 8.78 -9.40
C LEU A 191 10.51 7.53 -8.65
N PHE A 192 10.08 6.39 -9.16
CA PHE A 192 10.48 5.07 -8.69
C PHE A 192 11.72 4.60 -9.43
N SER A 193 12.65 3.95 -8.74
CA SER A 193 13.75 3.22 -9.36
C SER A 193 13.69 1.76 -8.93
N CYS A 194 13.31 0.88 -9.84
CA CYS A 194 13.38 -0.57 -9.62
C CYS A 194 14.76 -1.04 -10.06
N MET A 195 15.58 -1.47 -9.09
CA MET A 195 17.00 -1.72 -9.35
C MET A 195 17.39 -3.19 -9.15
N GLU A 196 18.20 -3.70 -10.05
CA GLU A 196 18.88 -5.00 -9.91
C GLU A 196 19.97 -4.90 -8.84
N THR A 197 19.67 -5.35 -7.63
CA THR A 197 20.55 -5.24 -6.46
C THR A 197 21.89 -5.95 -6.61
N GLY A 198 21.96 -6.97 -7.48
CA GLY A 198 23.21 -7.69 -7.76
C GLY A 198 24.22 -6.93 -8.63
N SER A 199 23.82 -5.84 -9.28
CA SER A 199 24.65 -5.11 -10.25
C SER A 199 25.02 -3.68 -9.83
N THR A 200 24.22 -3.04 -8.99
CA THR A 200 24.41 -1.63 -8.65
C THR A 200 24.13 -1.39 -7.16
N ASN A 201 24.98 -0.59 -6.52
CA ASN A 201 24.77 -0.16 -5.13
C ASN A 201 23.61 0.86 -5.05
N PRO A 202 22.59 0.66 -4.20
CA PRO A 202 21.47 1.59 -4.05
C PRO A 202 21.89 3.04 -3.72
N LEU A 203 23.00 3.24 -3.01
CA LEU A 203 23.52 4.56 -2.71
C LEU A 203 23.87 5.40 -3.95
N PHE A 204 23.96 4.76 -5.12
CA PHE A 204 24.16 5.47 -6.38
C PHE A 204 23.06 6.49 -6.67
N HIS A 205 21.84 6.25 -6.19
CA HIS A 205 20.71 7.19 -6.33
C HIS A 205 20.96 8.56 -5.68
N LYS A 206 21.83 8.63 -4.66
CA LYS A 206 22.23 9.87 -3.99
C LYS A 206 22.99 10.83 -4.92
N SER A 207 23.55 10.32 -6.01
CA SER A 207 24.32 11.10 -6.98
C SER A 207 23.46 11.93 -7.94
N PHE A 208 22.15 11.77 -7.92
CA PHE A 208 21.23 12.44 -8.82
C PHE A 208 20.36 13.45 -8.07
N MET A 209 20.62 14.72 -8.32
CA MET A 209 19.95 15.84 -7.65
C MET A 209 19.27 16.77 -8.66
N LEU A 210 18.23 17.43 -8.22
CA LEU A 210 17.58 18.52 -8.95
C LEU A 210 18.29 19.85 -8.60
N GLU A 211 18.64 20.62 -9.62
CA GLU A 211 19.48 21.81 -9.46
C GLU A 211 18.78 22.97 -8.72
N LYS A 212 17.54 23.27 -9.14
CA LYS A 212 16.80 24.43 -8.61
C LYS A 212 16.23 24.17 -7.24
N SER A 213 15.65 22.98 -7.04
CA SER A 213 15.02 22.61 -5.76
C SER A 213 16.00 22.07 -4.73
N GLY A 214 17.16 21.56 -5.18
CA GLY A 214 18.14 20.89 -4.31
C GLY A 214 17.64 19.53 -3.78
N LEU A 215 16.55 19.00 -4.34
CA LEU A 215 15.96 17.71 -3.94
C LEU A 215 16.61 16.54 -4.65
N PRO A 216 16.57 15.33 -4.08
CA PRO A 216 16.91 14.11 -4.79
C PRO A 216 16.01 13.92 -6.03
N LEU A 217 16.57 13.39 -7.11
CA LEU A 217 15.78 13.05 -8.30
C LEU A 217 14.82 11.91 -8.03
N PHE A 218 15.25 10.88 -7.30
CA PHE A 218 14.45 9.69 -6.98
C PHE A 218 13.70 9.87 -5.68
N ASP A 219 12.46 9.33 -5.61
CA ASP A 219 11.64 9.32 -4.40
C ASP A 219 11.60 7.94 -3.76
N VAL A 220 11.59 6.88 -4.57
CA VAL A 220 11.43 5.50 -4.10
C VAL A 220 12.46 4.61 -4.80
N VAL A 221 13.22 3.87 -4.00
CA VAL A 221 14.15 2.84 -4.46
C VAL A 221 13.55 1.46 -4.16
N ILE A 222 13.27 0.69 -5.20
CA ILE A 222 12.74 -0.66 -5.11
C ILE A 222 13.90 -1.64 -5.22
N LEU A 223 14.15 -2.40 -4.15
CA LEU A 223 15.19 -3.45 -4.13
C LEU A 223 14.67 -4.69 -4.85
N PHE A 224 15.06 -4.89 -6.10
CA PHE A 224 14.62 -5.99 -6.94
C PHE A 224 15.68 -7.12 -6.95
N SER A 225 15.31 -8.36 -6.66
CA SER A 225 14.06 -8.80 -6.07
C SER A 225 14.32 -9.84 -4.97
N ALA A 226 13.58 -9.73 -3.88
CA ALA A 226 13.35 -10.88 -3.01
C ALA A 226 12.30 -11.79 -3.67
N LYS A 227 12.18 -13.02 -3.17
CA LYS A 227 11.21 -14.01 -3.70
C LYS A 227 10.31 -14.54 -2.59
N ILE A 228 9.09 -14.90 -2.97
CA ILE A 228 8.24 -15.72 -2.13
C ILE A 228 8.64 -17.18 -2.31
N VAL A 229 8.93 -17.88 -1.20
CA VAL A 229 9.27 -19.32 -1.19
C VAL A 229 8.49 -20.03 -0.09
N TYR A 230 8.32 -21.35 -0.24
CA TYR A 230 7.80 -22.18 0.83
C TYR A 230 8.95 -22.78 1.65
N ASP A 231 8.92 -22.55 2.96
CA ASP A 231 9.88 -23.13 3.89
C ASP A 231 9.34 -24.45 4.42
N GLU A 232 9.99 -25.56 4.05
CA GLU A 232 9.60 -26.92 4.43
C GLU A 232 9.81 -27.21 5.93
N GLU A 233 10.77 -26.54 6.57
CA GLU A 233 11.08 -26.76 8.00
C GLU A 233 10.04 -26.03 8.88
N GLU A 234 9.68 -24.83 8.51
CA GLU A 234 8.68 -24.03 9.23
C GLU A 234 7.26 -24.21 8.70
N CYS A 235 7.09 -24.98 7.62
CA CYS A 235 5.81 -25.26 6.95
C CYS A 235 5.01 -23.99 6.64
N ARG A 236 5.66 -22.94 6.12
CA ARG A 236 5.03 -21.65 5.80
C ARG A 236 5.70 -20.93 4.63
N LEU A 237 5.00 -19.97 4.07
CA LEU A 237 5.56 -19.04 3.07
C LEU A 237 6.45 -18.01 3.75
N LYS A 238 7.58 -17.69 3.13
CA LYS A 238 8.59 -16.75 3.60
C LYS A 238 9.10 -15.84 2.49
N ILE A 239 9.69 -14.73 2.88
CA ILE A 239 10.53 -13.90 2.02
C ILE A 239 11.94 -14.52 1.97
N TRP A 240 12.41 -14.79 0.76
CA TRP A 240 13.78 -15.24 0.53
C TRP A 240 14.58 -14.13 -0.17
N ASN A 241 15.74 -13.80 0.39
CA ASN A 241 16.60 -12.75 -0.14
C ASN A 241 17.77 -13.31 -0.95
N THR A 242 18.14 -12.58 -1.98
CA THR A 242 19.48 -12.74 -2.57
C THR A 242 20.55 -12.27 -1.57
N PRO A 243 21.81 -12.76 -1.69
CA PRO A 243 22.90 -12.24 -0.86
C PRO A 243 23.06 -10.72 -0.93
N ALA A 244 22.82 -10.12 -2.10
CA ALA A 244 22.88 -8.68 -2.28
C ALA A 244 21.81 -7.94 -1.44
N ILE A 245 20.56 -8.37 -1.49
CA ILE A 245 19.48 -7.79 -0.66
C ILE A 245 19.83 -7.97 0.82
N SER A 246 20.28 -9.16 1.24
CA SER A 246 20.65 -9.39 2.63
C SER A 246 21.79 -8.45 3.08
N GLY A 247 22.80 -8.20 2.23
CA GLY A 247 23.86 -7.24 2.52
C GLY A 247 23.36 -5.80 2.64
N ILE A 248 22.46 -5.38 1.74
CA ILE A 248 21.88 -4.02 1.74
C ILE A 248 21.10 -3.76 3.03
N ILE A 249 20.14 -4.63 3.36
CA ILE A 249 19.23 -4.41 4.51
C ILE A 249 19.88 -4.61 5.88
N GLN A 250 21.03 -5.31 5.94
CA GLN A 250 21.81 -5.49 7.17
C GLN A 250 22.89 -4.42 7.35
N SER A 251 23.07 -3.55 6.38
CA SER A 251 23.99 -2.42 6.42
C SER A 251 23.27 -1.10 6.73
N ASP A 252 23.97 0.02 6.68
CA ASP A 252 23.41 1.36 6.84
C ASP A 252 22.86 1.97 5.53
N VAL A 253 22.80 1.19 4.44
CA VAL A 253 22.37 1.66 3.12
C VAL A 253 20.92 2.19 3.15
N VAL A 254 20.00 1.47 3.80
CA VAL A 254 18.60 1.90 3.94
C VAL A 254 18.55 3.24 4.67
N GLN A 255 19.20 3.36 5.81
CA GLN A 255 19.27 4.61 6.58
C GLN A 255 19.86 5.76 5.77
N GLN A 256 20.95 5.51 5.03
CA GLN A 256 21.55 6.53 4.19
C GLN A 256 20.64 7.03 3.05
N LEU A 257 19.78 6.18 2.51
CA LEU A 257 18.77 6.58 1.54
C LEU A 257 17.66 7.40 2.19
N HIS A 258 17.21 7.01 3.38
CA HIS A 258 16.24 7.77 4.18
C HIS A 258 16.77 9.16 4.55
N ASP A 259 18.05 9.29 4.89
CA ASP A 259 18.69 10.59 5.17
C ASP A 259 18.68 11.52 3.95
N TYR A 260 18.55 10.95 2.74
CA TYR A 260 18.36 11.67 1.48
C TYR A 260 16.89 11.82 1.08
N GLY A 261 15.94 11.49 1.97
CA GLY A 261 14.51 11.62 1.71
C GLY A 261 13.93 10.62 0.73
N MET A 262 14.68 9.56 0.39
CA MET A 262 14.22 8.46 -0.46
C MET A 262 13.58 7.39 0.39
N LYS A 263 12.49 6.80 -0.11
CA LYS A 263 11.89 5.62 0.48
C LYS A 263 12.51 4.35 -0.10
N VAL A 264 12.58 3.30 0.71
CA VAL A 264 13.14 2.00 0.31
C VAL A 264 12.08 0.92 0.40
N VAL A 265 11.77 0.29 -0.71
CA VAL A 265 10.71 -0.71 -0.84
C VAL A 265 11.31 -2.05 -1.26
N ILE A 266 10.87 -3.15 -0.65
CA ILE A 266 11.29 -4.49 -1.08
C ILE A 266 10.38 -4.99 -2.19
N SER A 267 10.97 -5.49 -3.29
CA SER A 267 10.19 -6.24 -4.28
C SER A 267 10.02 -7.68 -3.85
N VAL A 268 8.81 -8.19 -3.95
CA VAL A 268 8.47 -9.61 -3.78
C VAL A 268 8.04 -10.17 -5.12
N LEU A 269 8.94 -10.96 -5.72
CA LEU A 269 8.74 -11.65 -6.99
C LEU A 269 8.31 -13.09 -6.75
N GLY A 270 7.57 -13.67 -7.69
CA GLY A 270 7.31 -15.10 -7.71
C GLY A 270 8.59 -15.95 -7.80
N SER A 271 8.54 -17.15 -7.26
CA SER A 271 9.52 -18.21 -7.46
C SER A 271 8.92 -19.32 -8.31
N ASP A 272 9.70 -20.33 -8.68
CA ASP A 272 9.22 -21.48 -9.47
C ASP A 272 8.03 -22.19 -8.81
N GLU A 273 7.92 -22.14 -7.49
CA GLU A 273 6.98 -22.91 -6.68
C GLU A 273 5.94 -22.09 -5.89
N ALA A 274 6.12 -20.78 -5.82
CA ALA A 274 5.19 -19.88 -5.11
C ALA A 274 5.15 -18.51 -5.76
N GLY A 275 3.96 -17.93 -5.93
CA GLY A 275 3.76 -16.62 -6.53
C GLY A 275 2.71 -15.80 -5.79
N VAL A 276 2.77 -14.49 -5.93
CA VAL A 276 1.91 -13.53 -5.22
C VAL A 276 0.42 -13.74 -5.55
N ALA A 277 0.10 -14.26 -6.73
CA ALA A 277 -1.27 -14.55 -7.18
C ALA A 277 -1.77 -15.97 -6.81
N HIS A 278 -1.00 -16.74 -6.05
CA HIS A 278 -1.27 -18.16 -5.79
C HIS A 278 -1.72 -18.47 -4.37
N LEU A 279 -1.78 -17.48 -3.47
CA LEU A 279 -2.08 -17.67 -2.07
C LEU A 279 -3.57 -17.88 -1.82
N THR A 280 -3.90 -18.81 -0.92
CA THR A 280 -5.25 -18.87 -0.31
C THR A 280 -5.45 -17.66 0.60
N ASP A 281 -6.68 -17.31 0.98
CA ASP A 281 -6.96 -16.16 1.84
C ASP A 281 -6.26 -16.28 3.21
N ALA A 282 -6.17 -17.49 3.77
CA ALA A 282 -5.44 -17.73 5.01
C ALA A 282 -3.93 -17.50 4.82
N ALA A 283 -3.36 -17.95 3.70
CA ALA A 283 -1.95 -17.73 3.38
C ALA A 283 -1.65 -16.25 3.08
N CYS A 284 -2.59 -15.53 2.45
CA CYS A 284 -2.46 -14.07 2.27
C CYS A 284 -2.29 -13.36 3.61
N ARG A 285 -3.12 -13.66 4.62
CA ARG A 285 -3.01 -13.06 5.96
C ARG A 285 -1.67 -13.36 6.63
N THR A 286 -1.24 -14.61 6.62
CA THR A 286 0.02 -15.00 7.27
C THR A 286 1.24 -14.43 6.56
N PHE A 287 1.22 -14.39 5.23
CA PHE A 287 2.32 -13.82 4.45
C PHE A 287 2.35 -12.29 4.49
N ALA A 288 1.19 -11.65 4.57
CA ALA A 288 1.09 -10.20 4.82
C ALA A 288 1.74 -9.80 6.15
N GLN A 289 1.53 -10.61 7.21
CA GLN A 289 2.20 -10.38 8.50
C GLN A 289 3.71 -10.63 8.41
N GLU A 290 4.16 -11.62 7.65
CA GLU A 290 5.59 -11.82 7.35
C GLU A 290 6.19 -10.58 6.68
N ILE A 291 5.51 -10.01 5.66
CA ILE A 291 5.94 -8.79 4.97
C ILE A 291 6.00 -7.60 5.95
N ALA A 292 4.97 -7.42 6.77
CA ALA A 292 4.91 -6.33 7.74
C ALA A 292 6.06 -6.41 8.74
N ASN A 293 6.29 -7.60 9.33
CA ASN A 293 7.39 -7.84 10.27
C ASN A 293 8.77 -7.63 9.60
N TYR A 294 8.88 -8.02 8.34
CA TYR A 294 10.09 -7.82 7.57
C TYR A 294 10.37 -6.34 7.32
N CYS A 295 9.37 -5.58 6.89
CA CYS A 295 9.50 -4.14 6.70
C CYS A 295 9.82 -3.40 7.99
N GLU A 296 9.25 -3.82 9.11
CA GLU A 296 9.55 -3.25 10.43
C GLU A 296 10.98 -3.56 10.87
N ALA A 297 11.41 -4.83 10.74
CA ALA A 297 12.73 -5.27 11.19
C ALA A 297 13.90 -4.60 10.45
N TYR A 298 13.69 -4.21 9.20
CA TYR A 298 14.72 -3.62 8.33
C TYR A 298 14.45 -2.16 7.94
N ASP A 299 13.52 -1.51 8.62
CA ASP A 299 13.11 -0.10 8.39
C ASP A 299 12.75 0.18 6.92
N LEU A 300 12.04 -0.75 6.26
CA LEU A 300 11.60 -0.58 4.89
C LEU A 300 10.25 0.14 4.83
N ASP A 301 10.05 0.94 3.78
CA ASP A 301 8.86 1.78 3.61
C ASP A 301 7.69 1.05 2.93
N GLY A 302 7.84 -0.21 2.55
CA GLY A 302 6.77 -0.96 1.93
C GLY A 302 7.21 -2.11 1.03
N VAL A 303 6.27 -2.57 0.22
CA VAL A 303 6.43 -3.71 -0.70
C VAL A 303 6.03 -3.35 -2.13
N PHE A 304 6.72 -3.97 -3.08
CA PHE A 304 6.41 -3.94 -4.51
C PHE A 304 6.15 -5.38 -4.98
N PHE A 305 4.91 -5.68 -5.36
CA PHE A 305 4.52 -6.99 -5.84
C PHE A 305 4.69 -7.13 -7.34
N ASP A 306 5.33 -8.24 -7.74
CA ASP A 306 5.51 -8.64 -9.12
C ASP A 306 5.18 -10.14 -9.27
N ASP A 307 4.27 -10.50 -10.19
CA ASP A 307 3.79 -11.87 -10.38
C ASP A 307 4.37 -12.49 -11.64
N GLU A 308 5.59 -13.00 -11.51
CA GLU A 308 6.30 -13.67 -12.61
C GLU A 308 6.90 -15.01 -12.18
N TYR A 309 7.23 -15.84 -13.15
CA TYR A 309 8.07 -17.05 -13.05
C TYR A 309 7.54 -18.17 -12.14
N THR A 310 6.26 -18.21 -11.78
CA THR A 310 5.70 -19.29 -10.97
C THR A 310 5.08 -20.37 -11.85
N TYR A 311 5.61 -21.58 -11.74
CA TYR A 311 5.24 -22.72 -12.59
C TYR A 311 4.55 -23.85 -11.81
N SER A 312 4.63 -23.86 -10.49
CA SER A 312 3.94 -24.82 -9.64
C SER A 312 3.36 -24.15 -8.38
N TRP A 313 2.41 -24.80 -7.72
CA TRP A 313 1.74 -24.31 -6.50
C TRP A 313 1.25 -25.49 -5.65
N ASN A 314 2.11 -26.47 -5.44
CA ASN A 314 1.75 -27.72 -4.77
C ASN A 314 1.93 -27.67 -3.24
N HIS A 315 2.47 -26.57 -2.69
CA HIS A 315 2.67 -26.43 -1.25
C HIS A 315 1.39 -26.01 -0.54
N PRO A 316 1.27 -26.34 0.78
CA PRO A 316 0.16 -25.86 1.60
C PRO A 316 0.00 -24.33 1.56
N GLY A 317 -1.22 -23.85 1.50
CA GLY A 317 -1.51 -22.42 1.39
C GLY A 317 -1.46 -21.87 -0.03
N LEU A 318 -1.07 -22.67 -1.03
CA LEU A 318 -1.06 -22.29 -2.43
C LEU A 318 -2.21 -22.95 -3.22
N THR A 319 -2.60 -22.29 -4.30
CA THR A 319 -3.65 -22.74 -5.21
C THR A 319 -3.46 -22.15 -6.60
N SER A 320 -4.34 -22.48 -7.56
CA SER A 320 -4.29 -21.91 -8.91
C SER A 320 -4.33 -20.39 -8.89
N PRO A 321 -3.52 -19.71 -9.73
CA PRO A 321 -3.39 -18.24 -9.69
C PRO A 321 -4.67 -17.53 -10.13
N SER A 322 -4.90 -16.36 -9.55
CA SER A 322 -5.89 -15.41 -10.04
C SER A 322 -5.58 -13.97 -9.62
N THR A 323 -6.14 -13.01 -10.36
CA THR A 323 -6.05 -11.58 -10.01
C THR A 323 -6.72 -11.29 -8.67
N ASP A 324 -7.81 -11.97 -8.33
CA ASP A 324 -8.51 -11.79 -7.04
C ASP A 324 -7.61 -12.19 -5.86
N ARG A 325 -6.74 -13.20 -6.02
CA ARG A 325 -5.78 -13.60 -4.96
C ARG A 325 -4.63 -12.61 -4.82
N ALA A 326 -4.12 -12.11 -5.93
CA ALA A 326 -3.13 -11.03 -5.88
C ALA A 326 -3.70 -9.78 -5.20
N ALA A 327 -4.93 -9.39 -5.55
CA ALA A 327 -5.64 -8.30 -4.90
C ALA A 327 -5.85 -8.57 -3.39
N ARG A 328 -6.22 -9.81 -3.02
CA ARG A 328 -6.37 -10.21 -1.61
C ARG A 328 -5.06 -10.09 -0.85
N LEU A 329 -3.93 -10.48 -1.43
CA LEU A 329 -2.62 -10.30 -0.79
C LEU A 329 -2.31 -8.81 -0.58
N CYS A 330 -2.56 -7.95 -1.56
CA CYS A 330 -2.37 -6.51 -1.42
C CYS A 330 -3.23 -5.93 -0.29
N PHE A 331 -4.50 -6.34 -0.22
CA PHE A 331 -5.42 -5.94 0.84
C PHE A 331 -4.91 -6.34 2.22
N GLU A 332 -4.60 -7.62 2.44
CA GLU A 332 -4.10 -8.11 3.74
C GLU A 332 -2.78 -7.45 4.13
N THR A 333 -1.91 -7.18 3.15
CA THR A 333 -0.66 -6.47 3.38
C THR A 333 -0.90 -5.02 3.81
N LYS A 334 -1.85 -4.32 3.19
CA LYS A 334 -2.22 -2.96 3.59
C LYS A 334 -2.83 -2.93 5.00
N MET A 335 -3.62 -3.95 5.37
CA MET A 335 -4.15 -4.07 6.73
C MET A 335 -3.05 -4.35 7.76
N ALA A 336 -2.02 -5.13 7.41
CA ALA A 336 -0.92 -5.46 8.32
C ALA A 336 0.10 -4.31 8.49
N MET A 337 0.26 -3.44 7.50
CA MET A 337 1.20 -2.30 7.53
C MET A 337 0.59 -1.04 6.88
N PRO A 338 -0.45 -0.46 7.47
CA PRO A 338 -1.27 0.59 6.86
C PRO A 338 -0.52 1.91 6.59
N ASP A 339 0.53 2.21 7.34
CA ASP A 339 1.38 3.39 7.23
C ASP A 339 2.54 3.22 6.22
N LYS A 340 2.65 2.04 5.58
CA LYS A 340 3.68 1.72 4.60
C LYS A 340 3.07 1.53 3.20
N MET A 341 3.91 1.62 2.17
CA MET A 341 3.47 1.52 0.77
C MET A 341 3.18 0.08 0.36
N VAL A 342 2.05 -0.12 -0.30
CA VAL A 342 1.73 -1.33 -1.06
C VAL A 342 1.64 -0.96 -2.53
N THR A 343 2.61 -1.42 -3.32
CA THR A 343 2.71 -1.08 -4.74
C THR A 343 2.70 -2.35 -5.58
N CYS A 344 2.19 -2.25 -6.80
CA CYS A 344 2.10 -3.38 -7.72
C CYS A 344 2.66 -3.03 -9.09
N TYR A 345 3.45 -3.94 -9.66
CA TYR A 345 3.77 -3.94 -11.08
C TYR A 345 2.57 -4.50 -11.85
N ILE A 346 2.07 -3.74 -12.83
CA ILE A 346 0.91 -4.14 -13.63
C ILE A 346 1.38 -5.12 -14.71
N TYR A 347 1.47 -6.39 -14.34
CA TYR A 347 1.92 -7.46 -15.22
C TYR A 347 1.27 -8.78 -14.83
N SER A 348 1.08 -9.71 -15.76
CA SER A 348 0.55 -11.05 -15.48
C SER A 348 -0.72 -11.03 -14.63
N ARG A 349 -0.71 -11.60 -13.43
CA ARG A 349 -1.87 -11.71 -12.52
C ARG A 349 -2.06 -10.52 -11.60
N THR A 350 -1.14 -9.57 -11.59
CA THR A 350 -1.33 -8.27 -10.96
C THR A 350 -1.94 -7.23 -11.91
N TYR A 351 -2.34 -7.65 -13.12
CA TYR A 351 -3.11 -6.84 -14.06
C TYR A 351 -4.61 -6.96 -13.76
N GLY A 352 -5.27 -5.84 -13.44
CA GLY A 352 -6.73 -5.76 -13.42
C GLY A 352 -7.40 -6.21 -12.14
N PHE A 353 -7.41 -5.38 -11.12
CA PHE A 353 -8.17 -5.61 -9.88
C PHE A 353 -9.53 -4.91 -9.98
N TYR A 354 -10.58 -5.67 -10.28
CA TYR A 354 -11.92 -5.12 -10.59
C TYR A 354 -12.97 -5.43 -9.52
N LYS A 355 -12.58 -6.06 -8.40
CA LYS A 355 -13.51 -6.44 -7.34
C LYS A 355 -13.16 -5.76 -6.03
N LYS A 356 -14.20 -5.37 -5.30
CA LYS A 356 -14.06 -4.94 -3.91
C LYS A 356 -13.68 -6.14 -3.02
N ILE A 357 -12.88 -5.85 -2.01
CA ILE A 357 -12.53 -6.79 -0.95
C ILE A 357 -13.01 -6.17 0.36
N GLU A 358 -13.88 -6.86 1.07
CA GLU A 358 -14.48 -6.37 2.34
C GLU A 358 -15.08 -4.95 2.22
N GLY A 359 -15.71 -4.67 1.07
CA GLY A 359 -16.33 -3.38 0.78
C GLY A 359 -15.40 -2.31 0.20
N LEU A 360 -14.10 -2.52 0.23
CA LEU A 360 -13.07 -1.58 -0.23
C LEU A 360 -12.69 -1.81 -1.69
N GLU A 361 -12.40 -0.73 -2.37
CA GLU A 361 -11.89 -0.76 -3.74
C GLU A 361 -10.37 -0.96 -3.76
N PRO A 362 -9.81 -1.61 -4.79
CA PRO A 362 -8.35 -1.75 -4.93
C PRO A 362 -7.57 -0.44 -4.77
N GLY A 363 -8.11 0.68 -5.23
CA GLY A 363 -7.54 2.00 -5.01
C GLY A 363 -7.42 2.41 -3.52
N ASP A 364 -8.19 1.79 -2.62
CA ASP A 364 -8.10 2.08 -1.18
C ASP A 364 -6.90 1.37 -0.52
N PHE A 365 -6.43 0.23 -1.06
CA PHE A 365 -5.37 -0.59 -0.45
C PHE A 365 -4.11 -0.78 -1.30
N VAL A 366 -4.11 -0.36 -2.57
CA VAL A 366 -2.90 -0.24 -3.39
C VAL A 366 -2.52 1.23 -3.49
N ASP A 367 -1.29 1.59 -3.08
CA ASP A 367 -0.85 2.98 -3.10
C ASP A 367 -0.40 3.43 -4.49
N TYR A 368 0.33 2.56 -5.21
CA TYR A 368 0.74 2.83 -6.58
C TYR A 368 0.63 1.59 -7.46
N ALA A 369 0.02 1.76 -8.62
CA ALA A 369 0.05 0.78 -9.71
C ALA A 369 1.06 1.26 -10.77
N ILE A 370 2.04 0.43 -11.10
CA ILE A 370 3.17 0.81 -11.96
C ILE A 370 3.12 -0.04 -13.22
N SER A 371 2.94 0.63 -14.36
CA SER A 371 2.80 -0.01 -15.67
C SER A 371 4.10 -0.53 -16.22
N ASP A 372 3.99 -1.52 -17.11
CA ASP A 372 5.07 -2.08 -17.89
C ASP A 372 5.68 -1.04 -18.85
N TYR A 373 6.81 -1.39 -19.44
CA TYR A 373 7.63 -0.53 -20.27
C TYR A 373 6.91 -0.11 -21.57
N GLY A 374 6.68 1.19 -21.72
CA GLY A 374 6.11 1.79 -22.92
C GLY A 374 4.61 1.59 -23.12
N SER A 375 3.91 1.01 -22.16
CA SER A 375 2.46 0.84 -22.24
C SER A 375 1.72 2.02 -21.58
N TRP A 376 0.54 2.34 -22.13
CA TRP A 376 -0.36 3.41 -21.68
C TRP A 376 -1.80 2.91 -21.45
N ASP A 377 -2.04 1.60 -21.51
CA ASP A 377 -3.38 1.02 -21.53
C ASP A 377 -3.92 0.68 -20.12
N TYR A 378 -3.38 1.33 -19.07
CA TYR A 378 -3.62 0.90 -17.68
C TYR A 378 -4.32 1.95 -16.80
N GLU A 379 -4.92 2.98 -17.43
CA GLU A 379 -5.56 4.08 -16.68
C GLU A 379 -6.69 3.60 -15.75
N ASP A 380 -7.40 2.51 -16.14
CA ASP A 380 -8.55 1.97 -15.41
C ASP A 380 -8.32 0.52 -14.94
N CYS A 381 -7.07 0.09 -14.74
CA CYS A 381 -6.80 -1.31 -14.44
C CYS A 381 -7.18 -1.72 -13.01
N TYR A 382 -7.31 -0.78 -12.08
CA TYR A 382 -7.71 -1.05 -10.70
C TYR A 382 -8.93 -0.21 -10.33
N LEU A 383 -9.97 -0.89 -9.86
CA LEU A 383 -11.20 -0.23 -9.43
C LEU A 383 -10.94 0.79 -8.31
N GLY A 384 -11.47 1.99 -8.45
CA GLY A 384 -11.36 3.07 -7.44
C GLY A 384 -9.98 3.69 -7.33
N MET A 385 -9.04 3.37 -8.24
CA MET A 385 -7.73 3.99 -8.26
C MET A 385 -7.77 5.33 -8.99
N GLU A 386 -7.27 6.36 -8.35
CA GLU A 386 -7.14 7.69 -8.94
C GLU A 386 -5.85 7.81 -9.77
N ARG A 387 -5.79 8.74 -10.73
CA ARG A 387 -4.60 8.92 -11.58
C ARG A 387 -3.32 9.25 -10.81
N ASN A 388 -3.44 9.96 -9.69
CA ASN A 388 -2.30 10.27 -8.81
C ASN A 388 -1.70 9.05 -8.10
N GLN A 389 -2.33 7.87 -8.23
CA GLN A 389 -1.84 6.58 -7.75
C GLN A 389 -1.24 5.71 -8.87
N VAL A 390 -1.16 6.21 -10.09
CA VAL A 390 -0.73 5.43 -11.25
C VAL A 390 0.58 5.98 -11.82
N ALA A 391 1.54 5.09 -12.08
CA ALA A 391 2.66 5.32 -12.97
C ALA A 391 2.33 4.68 -14.32
N PRO A 392 1.82 5.44 -15.31
CA PRO A 392 1.18 4.89 -16.51
C PRO A 392 2.17 4.31 -17.52
N CYS A 393 3.45 4.57 -17.36
CA CYS A 393 4.51 3.97 -18.14
C CYS A 393 5.84 3.96 -17.37
N SER A 394 6.74 3.08 -17.79
CA SER A 394 8.08 2.92 -17.20
C SER A 394 9.16 2.95 -18.28
N ALA A 395 10.40 3.26 -17.89
CA ALA A 395 11.57 3.19 -18.74
C ALA A 395 12.46 2.01 -18.33
N ASN A 396 12.82 1.16 -19.29
CA ASN A 396 13.74 0.03 -19.08
C ASN A 396 15.16 0.40 -19.50
N PHE A 397 16.04 0.66 -18.54
CA PHE A 397 17.45 1.02 -18.81
C PHE A 397 18.35 -0.18 -19.09
N ALA A 398 17.92 -1.40 -18.79
CA ALA A 398 18.61 -2.63 -19.22
C ALA A 398 18.51 -2.87 -20.75
N SER A 399 17.63 -2.16 -21.43
CA SER A 399 17.28 -2.36 -22.83
C SER A 399 17.56 -1.14 -23.69
N SER A 400 17.81 -1.34 -24.99
CA SER A 400 17.88 -0.26 -25.97
C SER A 400 16.55 0.51 -26.14
N TYR A 401 15.45 -0.02 -25.59
CA TYR A 401 14.13 0.59 -25.62
C TYR A 401 13.91 1.66 -24.53
N ALA A 402 14.79 1.80 -23.55
CA ALA A 402 14.66 2.74 -22.43
C ALA A 402 14.28 4.16 -22.86
N ARG A 403 14.94 4.68 -23.89
CA ARG A 403 14.71 6.02 -24.45
C ARG A 403 13.31 6.27 -25.01
N TRP A 404 12.54 5.21 -25.30
CA TRP A 404 11.24 5.34 -25.95
C TRP A 404 10.16 5.82 -24.98
N THR A 405 10.34 5.60 -23.69
CA THR A 405 9.36 5.95 -22.67
C THR A 405 9.70 7.23 -21.93
N ALA A 406 10.97 7.53 -21.69
CA ALA A 406 11.40 8.81 -21.10
C ALA A 406 11.53 9.95 -22.12
N THR A 407 10.59 10.02 -23.06
CA THR A 407 10.50 11.10 -24.07
C THR A 407 9.80 12.33 -23.49
N GLN A 408 10.08 13.49 -24.06
CA GLN A 408 9.36 14.72 -23.70
C GLN A 408 7.84 14.53 -23.72
N ASN A 409 7.30 13.95 -24.80
CA ASN A 409 5.84 13.81 -24.95
C ASN A 409 5.24 12.93 -23.85
N ASN A 410 5.86 11.78 -23.55
CA ASN A 410 5.37 10.89 -22.51
C ASN A 410 5.45 11.50 -21.12
N LEU A 411 6.58 12.14 -20.79
CA LEU A 411 6.77 12.76 -19.47
C LEU A 411 5.83 13.96 -19.27
N GLN A 412 5.63 14.78 -20.31
CA GLN A 412 4.65 15.86 -20.27
C GLN A 412 3.21 15.33 -20.15
N ARG A 413 2.89 14.21 -20.79
CA ARG A 413 1.60 13.54 -20.64
C ARG A 413 1.39 13.07 -19.21
N VAL A 414 2.37 12.40 -18.59
CA VAL A 414 2.31 12.00 -17.17
C VAL A 414 1.96 13.19 -16.29
N ARG A 415 2.66 14.31 -16.47
CA ARG A 415 2.47 15.54 -15.69
C ARG A 415 1.10 16.18 -15.94
N ASN A 416 0.73 16.37 -17.21
CA ASN A 416 -0.44 17.17 -17.59
C ASN A 416 -1.75 16.43 -17.35
N GLU A 417 -1.75 15.10 -17.35
CA GLU A 417 -2.93 14.29 -17.10
C GLU A 417 -3.10 13.89 -15.61
N GLY A 418 -2.21 14.37 -14.73
CA GLY A 418 -2.33 14.20 -13.28
C GLY A 418 -1.94 12.82 -12.78
N PHE A 419 -1.07 12.09 -13.49
CA PHE A 419 -0.53 10.84 -13.00
C PHE A 419 0.48 11.05 -11.85
N GLY A 420 0.50 10.10 -10.90
CA GLY A 420 1.27 10.25 -9.66
C GLY A 420 2.66 9.65 -9.68
N GLY A 421 3.02 8.89 -10.72
CA GLY A 421 4.32 8.21 -10.76
C GLY A 421 4.93 8.04 -12.14
N PHE A 422 6.23 7.79 -12.13
CA PHE A 422 7.01 7.26 -13.25
C PHE A 422 8.08 6.33 -12.71
N MET A 423 8.40 5.22 -13.40
CA MET A 423 9.42 4.29 -12.95
C MET A 423 10.56 4.18 -13.97
N VAL A 424 11.78 4.02 -13.47
CA VAL A 424 12.93 3.53 -14.23
C VAL A 424 13.36 2.19 -13.69
N TYR A 425 13.66 1.24 -14.57
CA TYR A 425 14.17 -0.08 -14.23
C TYR A 425 15.64 -0.18 -14.62
N CYS A 426 16.43 -0.82 -13.73
CA CYS A 426 17.80 -1.20 -13.98
C CYS A 426 18.75 -0.02 -14.30
N LEU A 427 18.74 1.01 -13.45
CA LEU A 427 19.72 2.09 -13.52
C LEU A 427 21.13 1.52 -13.32
N THR A 428 22.01 1.65 -14.33
CA THR A 428 23.38 1.13 -14.29
C THR A 428 24.36 2.18 -14.80
N PHE A 429 25.61 2.13 -14.36
CA PHE A 429 26.69 2.97 -14.87
C PHE A 429 27.88 2.16 -15.46
N HIS A 430 27.69 0.86 -15.62
CA HIS A 430 28.78 -0.05 -16.01
C HIS A 430 29.03 -0.11 -17.51
N VAL A 431 28.08 0.31 -18.34
CA VAL A 431 28.14 0.19 -19.79
C VAL A 431 28.15 1.59 -20.42
N ALA A 432 29.28 2.00 -20.98
CA ALA A 432 29.50 3.35 -21.50
C ALA A 432 28.42 3.82 -22.51
N ASP A 433 28.04 2.99 -23.46
CA ASP A 433 27.02 3.33 -24.49
C ASP A 433 25.60 3.44 -23.91
N VAL A 434 25.31 2.76 -22.81
CA VAL A 434 24.03 2.82 -22.10
C VAL A 434 23.97 4.06 -21.24
N TRP A 435 25.07 4.43 -20.61
CA TRP A 435 25.19 5.56 -19.70
C TRP A 435 24.74 6.89 -20.31
N ASP A 436 25.17 7.23 -21.52
CA ASP A 436 24.77 8.47 -22.16
C ASP A 436 23.27 8.56 -22.41
N ARG A 437 22.64 7.43 -22.75
CA ARG A 437 21.18 7.34 -22.94
C ARG A 437 20.41 7.43 -21.64
N GLU A 438 20.90 6.78 -20.59
CA GLU A 438 20.32 6.89 -19.25
C GLU A 438 20.37 8.32 -18.76
N MET A 439 21.52 8.99 -18.90
CA MET A 439 21.68 10.38 -18.51
C MET A 439 20.79 11.34 -19.31
N GLU A 440 20.57 11.10 -20.61
CA GLU A 440 19.62 11.84 -21.42
C GLU A 440 18.19 11.65 -20.89
N SER A 441 17.79 10.40 -20.60
CA SER A 441 16.49 10.08 -20.05
C SER A 441 16.27 10.71 -18.66
N LEU A 442 17.27 10.67 -17.78
CA LEU A 442 17.20 11.29 -16.46
C LEU A 442 17.13 12.83 -16.54
N ARG A 443 17.84 13.47 -17.50
CA ARG A 443 17.70 14.92 -17.78
C ARG A 443 16.29 15.25 -18.26
N ASN A 444 15.72 14.43 -19.14
CA ASN A 444 14.35 14.60 -19.61
C ASN A 444 13.37 14.47 -18.43
N ILE A 445 13.54 13.49 -17.55
CA ILE A 445 12.72 13.32 -16.35
C ILE A 445 12.80 14.55 -15.46
N ALA A 446 14.00 15.03 -15.11
CA ALA A 446 14.17 16.25 -14.33
C ALA A 446 13.47 17.45 -14.95
N LYS A 447 13.63 17.62 -16.26
CA LYS A 447 13.07 18.77 -17.00
C LYS A 447 11.57 18.71 -17.15
N TYR A 448 11.02 17.59 -17.59
CA TYR A 448 9.61 17.52 -18.02
C TYR A 448 8.65 17.09 -16.92
N LEU A 449 9.11 16.32 -15.92
CA LEU A 449 8.28 16.03 -14.74
C LEU A 449 8.35 17.15 -13.70
N TYR A 450 9.54 17.76 -13.49
CA TYR A 450 9.78 18.64 -12.34
C TYR A 450 10.10 20.10 -12.69
N ASP A 451 10.21 20.44 -13.97
CA ASP A 451 10.66 21.75 -14.44
C ASP A 451 12.00 22.19 -13.83
N ASP A 452 12.90 21.21 -13.66
CA ASP A 452 14.20 21.36 -13.04
C ASP A 452 15.32 20.82 -13.94
N ASN A 453 16.58 20.98 -13.57
CA ASN A 453 17.73 20.42 -14.25
C ASN A 453 18.33 19.29 -13.41
N LEU A 454 18.93 18.31 -14.08
CA LEU A 454 19.67 17.24 -13.42
C LEU A 454 21.10 17.67 -13.10
N VAL A 455 21.49 17.51 -11.83
CA VAL A 455 22.89 17.56 -11.39
C VAL A 455 23.32 16.13 -11.05
N PHE A 456 24.42 15.69 -11.63
CA PHE A 456 25.08 14.43 -11.28
C PHE A 456 26.36 14.73 -10.54
N THR A 457 26.46 14.29 -9.28
CA THR A 457 27.62 14.57 -8.40
C THR A 457 28.84 13.73 -8.72
N GLY A 458 28.67 12.66 -9.51
CA GLY A 458 29.76 11.78 -9.95
C GLY A 458 30.12 10.67 -8.96
N GLU A 459 29.45 10.55 -7.84
CA GLU A 459 29.67 9.48 -6.87
C GLU A 459 29.17 8.15 -7.42
N LYS A 460 30.03 7.14 -7.39
CA LYS A 460 29.75 5.78 -7.84
C LYS A 460 30.17 4.81 -6.74
N PRO A 461 29.31 4.57 -5.75
CA PRO A 461 29.65 3.67 -4.65
C PRO A 461 29.87 2.24 -5.17
N GLU A 462 30.89 1.57 -4.62
CA GLU A 462 31.16 0.17 -4.95
C GLU A 462 30.10 -0.74 -4.34
N THR A 463 29.83 -1.87 -5.01
CA THR A 463 29.07 -2.99 -4.44
C THR A 463 30.00 -3.84 -3.59
N THR A 464 29.72 -3.96 -2.29
CA THR A 464 30.58 -4.66 -1.33
C THR A 464 29.90 -5.85 -0.63
N TRP A 465 28.76 -6.32 -1.13
CA TRP A 465 28.00 -7.48 -0.62
C TRP A 465 28.02 -8.69 -1.53
#